data_004f0263f4a37c99cba9c21b1398d1ac
#
_entry.id   004f0263f4a37c99cba9c21b1398d1ac
#
_cell.length_a   1.000
_cell.length_b   1.000
_cell.length_c   1.000
_cell.angle_alpha   90.00
_cell.angle_beta   90.00
_cell.angle_gamma   90.00
#
_symmetry.space_group_name_H-M   'P 1'
#
loop_
_entity.id
_entity.type
_entity.pdbx_description
1 polymer ?
#
loop_
_entity_poly.entity_id
_entity_poly.type
_entity_poly.pdbx_seq_one_letter_code
_entity_poly.pdbx_strand_id
1 'polypeptide(L)'
;MKIDVSELLVDTDLGASTFVRARPTSTLGYEGETSTTYAQTNILGIVQPAATTDANLLPEGVRIADVNAFFSSTGLSAGGPSQMPDLLKWGGYTYRVLHVQNFEQHGMQRALAQRIHIGALAT
;
A
#
# COMPACT_ATOMS: atom_id res chain seq x y z
N MET A 1 5.34 -11.33 25.17
CA MET A 1 3.96 -11.69 24.76
C MET A 1 3.67 -11.10 23.40
N LYS A 2 3.15 -11.91 22.51
CA LYS A 2 2.69 -11.43 21.20
C LYS A 2 1.27 -10.95 21.31
N ILE A 3 0.97 -9.81 20.69
CA ILE A 3 -0.38 -9.28 20.58
C ILE A 3 -0.73 -9.28 19.10
N ASP A 4 -1.77 -10.02 18.74
CA ASP A 4 -2.27 -10.05 17.38
C ASP A 4 -3.36 -9.00 17.25
N VAL A 5 -3.13 -8.00 16.38
CA VAL A 5 -4.07 -6.90 16.17
C VAL A 5 -4.84 -7.05 14.85
N SER A 6 -4.69 -8.19 14.16
CA SER A 6 -5.35 -8.37 12.85
C SER A 6 -6.87 -8.26 12.95
N GLU A 7 -7.48 -8.66 14.06
CA GLU A 7 -8.92 -8.51 14.27
C GLU A 7 -9.35 -7.06 14.32
N LEU A 8 -8.50 -6.17 14.83
CA LEU A 8 -8.79 -4.74 14.89
C LEU A 8 -8.82 -4.12 13.49
N LEU A 9 -8.04 -4.67 12.57
CA LEU A 9 -7.93 -4.14 11.20
C LEU A 9 -9.17 -4.42 10.36
N VAL A 10 -10.02 -5.36 10.79
CA VAL A 10 -11.24 -5.70 10.06
C VAL A 10 -12.50 -5.27 10.81
N ASP A 11 -12.35 -4.59 11.94
CA ASP A 11 -13.47 -4.12 12.74
C ASP A 11 -13.86 -2.72 12.29
N THR A 12 -15.01 -2.61 11.60
CA THR A 12 -15.49 -1.32 11.09
C THR A 12 -15.86 -0.35 12.20
N ASP A 13 -16.21 -0.84 13.38
CA ASP A 13 -16.50 0.02 14.54
C ASP A 13 -15.22 0.70 15.06
N LEU A 14 -14.05 0.16 14.75
CA LEU A 14 -12.75 0.73 15.13
C LEU A 14 -12.10 1.52 13.99
N GLY A 15 -12.84 1.82 12.93
CA GLY A 15 -12.37 2.66 11.84
C GLY A 15 -11.81 1.92 10.64
N ALA A 16 -12.05 0.61 10.54
CA ALA A 16 -11.62 -0.14 9.37
C ALA A 16 -12.33 0.35 8.11
N SER A 17 -11.61 0.42 7.02
CA SER A 17 -12.14 0.76 5.70
C SER A 17 -11.60 -0.20 4.66
N THR A 18 -12.29 -0.26 3.53
CA THR A 18 -11.85 -1.09 2.41
C THR A 18 -10.98 -0.26 1.46
N PHE A 19 -9.84 -0.79 1.10
CA PHE A 19 -9.03 -0.26 0.01
C PHE A 19 -8.61 -1.40 -0.92
N VAL A 20 -8.18 -1.05 -2.13
CA VAL A 20 -7.83 -2.04 -3.14
C VAL A 20 -6.32 -2.03 -3.34
N ARG A 21 -5.70 -3.20 -3.21
CA ARG A 21 -4.30 -3.40 -3.58
C ARG A 21 -4.24 -3.81 -5.04
N ALA A 22 -3.54 -3.03 -5.86
CA ALA A 22 -3.23 -3.37 -7.24
C ALA A 22 -1.76 -3.76 -7.31
N ARG A 23 -1.48 -5.04 -7.43
CA ARG A 23 -0.10 -5.56 -7.48
C ARG A 23 0.32 -5.73 -8.93
N PRO A 24 1.38 -5.03 -9.37
CA PRO A 24 1.83 -5.13 -10.74
C PRO A 24 2.58 -6.43 -11.01
N THR A 25 2.35 -6.98 -12.20
CA THR A 25 3.12 -8.10 -12.73
C THR A 25 3.53 -7.72 -14.13
N SER A 26 4.84 -7.70 -14.39
CA SER A 26 5.37 -7.42 -15.72
C SER A 26 5.68 -8.72 -16.41
N THR A 27 5.24 -8.83 -17.67
CA THR A 27 5.52 -9.99 -18.50
C THR A 27 6.24 -9.54 -19.76
N LEU A 28 7.25 -10.30 -20.18
CA LEU A 28 7.94 -10.08 -21.44
C LEU A 28 7.13 -10.75 -22.55
N GLY A 29 6.74 -9.97 -23.54
CA GLY A 29 5.98 -10.47 -24.67
C GLY A 29 6.84 -11.24 -25.66
N TYR A 30 6.16 -11.89 -26.59
CA TYR A 30 6.80 -12.75 -27.58
C TYR A 30 7.81 -12.01 -28.46
N GLU A 31 7.55 -10.74 -28.75
CA GLU A 31 8.42 -9.91 -29.58
C GLU A 31 9.35 -9.01 -28.77
N GLY A 32 9.51 -9.28 -27.47
CA GLY A 32 10.36 -8.49 -26.60
C GLY A 32 9.68 -7.30 -25.94
N GLU A 33 8.40 -7.04 -26.24
CA GLU A 33 7.68 -5.98 -25.55
C GLU A 33 7.38 -6.37 -24.12
N THR A 34 7.33 -5.37 -23.23
CA THR A 34 6.97 -5.57 -21.83
C THR A 34 5.56 -5.05 -21.59
N SER A 35 4.72 -5.88 -20.99
CA SER A 35 3.40 -5.46 -20.57
C SER A 35 3.25 -5.62 -19.07
N THR A 36 2.49 -4.71 -18.44
CA THR A 36 2.24 -4.72 -17.01
C THR A 36 0.75 -4.93 -16.78
N THR A 37 0.42 -5.92 -15.96
CA THR A 37 -0.93 -6.17 -15.50
C THR A 37 -0.99 -5.99 -13.98
N TYR A 38 -2.18 -5.68 -13.47
CA TYR A 38 -2.38 -5.43 -12.05
C TYR A 38 -3.41 -6.39 -11.51
N ALA A 39 -3.00 -7.18 -10.51
CA ALA A 39 -3.91 -8.05 -9.78
C ALA A 39 -4.54 -7.25 -8.64
N GLN A 40 -5.86 -7.10 -8.65
CA GLN A 40 -6.59 -6.30 -7.66
C GLN A 40 -7.15 -7.20 -6.56
N THR A 41 -6.94 -6.77 -5.32
CA THR A 41 -7.43 -7.46 -4.14
C THR A 41 -8.06 -6.44 -3.19
N ASN A 42 -9.29 -6.70 -2.75
CA ASN A 42 -9.93 -5.87 -1.75
C ASN A 42 -9.36 -6.21 -0.38
N ILE A 43 -8.96 -5.17 0.36
CA ILE A 43 -8.38 -5.32 1.69
C ILE A 43 -9.18 -4.48 2.67
N LEU A 44 -9.54 -5.07 3.79
CA LEU A 44 -10.14 -4.35 4.90
C LEU A 44 -9.04 -4.04 5.91
N GLY A 45 -8.82 -2.78 6.20
CA GLY A 45 -7.75 -2.33 7.09
C GLY A 45 -8.04 -0.94 7.61
N ILE A 46 -7.00 -0.26 8.08
CA ILE A 46 -7.10 1.09 8.63
C ILE A 46 -6.24 2.02 7.79
N VAL A 47 -6.79 3.20 7.46
CA VAL A 47 -6.08 4.23 6.71
C VAL A 47 -6.04 5.50 7.55
N GLN A 48 -4.85 6.06 7.74
CA GLN A 48 -4.63 7.25 8.54
C GLN A 48 -3.62 8.16 7.84
N PRO A 49 -3.64 9.47 8.11
CA PRO A 49 -2.53 10.32 7.68
C PRO A 49 -1.22 9.83 8.30
N ALA A 50 -0.12 9.97 7.57
CA ALA A 50 1.19 9.62 8.10
C ALA A 50 1.57 10.58 9.24
N ALA A 51 2.29 10.06 10.24
CA ALA A 51 2.80 10.87 11.34
C ALA A 51 4.02 11.69 10.87
N THR A 52 4.26 12.83 11.50
CA THR A 52 5.41 13.67 11.15
C THR A 52 6.74 12.94 11.33
N THR A 53 6.81 12.02 12.30
CA THR A 53 8.00 11.18 12.51
C THR A 53 8.28 10.23 11.35
N ASP A 54 7.28 9.94 10.52
CA ASP A 54 7.44 9.07 9.36
C ASP A 54 8.27 9.72 8.25
N ALA A 55 8.48 11.02 8.31
CA ALA A 55 9.27 11.72 7.29
C ALA A 55 10.67 11.12 7.11
N ASN A 56 11.24 10.55 8.17
CA ASN A 56 12.55 9.92 8.11
C ASN A 56 12.55 8.60 7.33
N LEU A 57 11.39 8.02 7.09
CA LEU A 57 11.23 6.77 6.37
C LEU A 57 10.91 6.99 4.89
N LEU A 58 10.70 8.23 4.49
CA LEU A 58 10.29 8.56 3.13
C LEU A 58 11.48 8.93 2.25
N PRO A 59 11.41 8.63 0.95
CA PRO A 59 12.42 9.10 0.01
C PRO A 59 12.50 10.61 -0.01
N GLU A 60 13.67 11.14 -0.38
CA GLU A 60 13.87 12.57 -0.53
C GLU A 60 12.90 13.15 -1.55
N GLY A 61 12.34 14.31 -1.25
CA GLY A 61 11.40 14.99 -2.13
C GLY A 61 9.95 14.63 -1.94
N VAL A 62 9.63 13.62 -1.11
CA VAL A 62 8.25 13.24 -0.83
C VAL A 62 7.70 14.12 0.29
N ARG A 63 6.53 14.71 0.05
CA ARG A 63 5.85 15.55 1.04
C ARG A 63 5.00 14.69 1.96
N ILE A 64 5.19 14.84 3.27
CA ILE A 64 4.43 14.06 4.26
C ILE A 64 2.91 14.27 4.14
N ALA A 65 2.49 15.45 3.70
CA ALA A 65 1.07 15.76 3.53
C ALA A 65 0.39 14.89 2.46
N ASP A 66 1.16 14.33 1.53
CA ASP A 66 0.64 13.48 0.46
C ASP A 66 0.70 11.98 0.81
N VAL A 67 1.11 11.65 2.03
CA VAL A 67 1.36 10.28 2.46
C VAL A 67 0.33 9.85 3.49
N ASN A 68 -0.25 8.68 3.27
CA ASN A 68 -1.11 8.01 4.25
C ASN A 68 -0.46 6.72 4.73
N ALA A 69 -0.78 6.34 5.95
CA ALA A 69 -0.39 5.05 6.51
C ALA A 69 -1.55 4.07 6.34
N PHE A 70 -1.27 2.93 5.72
CA PHE A 70 -2.23 1.86 5.49
C PHE A 70 -1.85 0.67 6.35
N PHE A 71 -2.75 0.27 7.23
CA PHE A 71 -2.56 -0.87 8.11
C PHE A 71 -3.33 -2.07 7.57
N SER A 72 -2.68 -3.20 7.44
CA SER A 72 -3.26 -4.38 6.83
C SER A 72 -2.68 -5.66 7.43
N SER A 73 -3.52 -6.70 7.55
CA SER A 73 -3.05 -8.04 7.84
C SER A 73 -2.66 -8.79 6.55
N THR A 74 -3.02 -8.23 5.39
CA THR A 74 -2.67 -8.78 4.07
C THR A 74 -1.38 -8.12 3.59
N GLY A 75 -0.51 -8.88 2.93
CA GLY A 75 0.80 -8.40 2.52
C GLY A 75 0.75 -7.22 1.56
N LEU A 76 1.59 -6.21 1.83
CA LEU A 76 1.81 -5.05 0.97
C LEU A 76 3.29 -5.00 0.62
N SER A 77 3.64 -4.42 -0.52
CA SER A 77 5.02 -4.38 -1.00
C SER A 77 5.39 -3.01 -1.53
N ALA A 78 6.55 -2.51 -1.12
CA ALA A 78 7.15 -1.30 -1.68
C ALA A 78 7.95 -1.57 -2.96
N GLY A 79 7.93 -2.80 -3.44
CA GLY A 79 8.70 -3.20 -4.60
C GLY A 79 10.15 -3.55 -4.26
N GLY A 80 10.93 -3.81 -5.29
CA GLY A 80 12.33 -4.16 -5.17
C GLY A 80 13.01 -4.07 -6.53
N PRO A 81 14.25 -4.60 -6.65
CA PRO A 81 15.02 -4.46 -7.90
C PRO A 81 14.34 -5.05 -9.13
N SER A 82 13.47 -6.05 -8.95
CA SER A 82 12.80 -6.73 -10.06
C SER A 82 11.28 -6.62 -10.00
N GLN A 83 10.75 -5.78 -9.12
CA GLN A 83 9.30 -5.67 -8.93
C GLN A 83 8.93 -4.22 -8.61
N MET A 84 7.87 -3.73 -9.25
CA MET A 84 7.33 -2.41 -8.96
C MET A 84 6.53 -2.44 -7.63
N PRO A 85 6.41 -1.29 -6.96
CA PRO A 85 5.63 -1.22 -5.73
C PRO A 85 4.14 -1.44 -5.98
N ASP A 86 3.44 -1.89 -4.93
CA ASP A 86 1.99 -2.00 -4.98
C ASP A 86 1.35 -0.62 -5.09
N LEU A 87 0.20 -0.58 -5.74
CA LEU A 87 -0.65 0.60 -5.74
C LEU A 87 -1.87 0.33 -4.87
N LEU A 88 -2.30 1.34 -4.13
CA LEU A 88 -3.45 1.26 -3.24
C LEU A 88 -4.49 2.27 -3.69
N LYS A 89 -5.73 1.85 -3.86
CA LYS A 89 -6.85 2.72 -4.23
C LYS A 89 -7.75 2.90 -3.02
N TRP A 90 -7.92 4.13 -2.60
CA TRP A 90 -8.74 4.47 -1.44
C TRP A 90 -9.27 5.89 -1.56
N GLY A 91 -10.54 6.08 -1.20
CA GLY A 91 -11.14 7.42 -1.17
C GLY A 91 -11.14 8.15 -2.50
N GLY A 92 -11.15 7.44 -3.63
CA GLY A 92 -11.11 8.06 -4.96
C GLY A 92 -9.72 8.42 -5.44
N TYR A 93 -8.69 8.10 -4.68
CA TYR A 93 -7.30 8.40 -5.02
C TYR A 93 -6.48 7.12 -5.14
N THR A 94 -5.37 7.21 -5.86
CA THR A 94 -4.40 6.12 -5.98
C THR A 94 -3.12 6.50 -5.23
N TYR A 95 -2.58 5.55 -4.49
CA TYR A 95 -1.38 5.72 -3.67
C TYR A 95 -0.34 4.70 -4.10
N ARG A 96 0.93 5.10 -4.13
CA ARG A 96 2.05 4.21 -4.39
C ARG A 96 2.76 3.90 -3.08
N VAL A 97 2.94 2.63 -2.77
CA VAL A 97 3.61 2.20 -1.56
C VAL A 97 5.09 2.56 -1.63
N LEU A 98 5.58 3.30 -0.64
CA LEU A 98 6.99 3.75 -0.57
C LEU A 98 7.79 2.97 0.45
N HIS A 99 7.16 2.55 1.54
CA HIS A 99 7.84 1.89 2.65
C HIS A 99 6.87 0.98 3.38
N VAL A 100 7.32 -0.19 3.78
CA VAL A 100 6.50 -1.13 4.54
C VAL A 100 7.22 -1.48 5.83
N GLN A 101 6.54 -1.30 6.94
CA GLN A 101 6.97 -1.75 8.25
C GLN A 101 6.22 -3.03 8.57
N ASN A 102 6.96 -4.09 8.86
CA ASN A 102 6.37 -5.39 9.07
C ASN A 102 6.30 -5.68 10.58
N PHE A 103 5.08 -5.80 11.08
CA PHE A 103 4.81 -6.14 12.47
C PHE A 103 4.18 -7.53 12.55
N GLU A 104 4.85 -8.53 12.01
CA GLU A 104 4.34 -9.90 11.96
C GLU A 104 3.97 -10.44 13.34
N GLN A 105 4.68 -10.03 14.37
CA GLN A 105 4.38 -10.46 15.73
C GLN A 105 3.02 -9.99 16.22
N HIS A 106 2.47 -8.96 15.56
CA HIS A 106 1.15 -8.40 15.89
C HIS A 106 0.13 -8.67 14.80
N GLY A 107 0.47 -9.46 13.79
CA GLY A 107 -0.44 -9.85 12.72
C GLY A 107 -0.75 -8.73 11.73
N MET A 108 0.16 -7.76 11.56
CA MET A 108 -0.11 -6.64 10.66
C MET A 108 1.14 -6.11 9.98
N GLN A 109 0.91 -5.34 8.90
CA GLN A 109 1.91 -4.49 8.25
C GLN A 109 1.39 -3.05 8.24
N ARG A 110 2.31 -2.11 8.27
CA ARG A 110 2.03 -0.69 8.10
C ARG A 110 2.78 -0.19 6.88
N ALA A 111 2.05 0.29 5.89
CA ALA A 111 2.64 0.79 4.66
C ALA A 111 2.46 2.31 4.57
N LEU A 112 3.54 3.01 4.21
CA LEU A 112 3.47 4.42 3.89
C LEU A 112 3.34 4.53 2.38
N ALA A 113 2.27 5.18 1.91
CA ALA A 113 1.98 5.29 0.50
C ALA A 113 1.69 6.74 0.12
N GLN A 114 2.26 7.18 -0.99
CA GLN A 114 2.11 8.54 -1.50
C GLN A 114 0.99 8.60 -2.52
N ARG A 115 0.14 9.61 -2.38
CA ARG A 115 -0.90 9.88 -3.38
C ARG A 115 -0.24 10.27 -4.71
N ILE A 116 -0.68 9.65 -5.78
CA ILE A 116 -0.15 9.90 -7.11
C ILE A 116 -1.30 10.19 -8.08
N HIS A 117 -0.98 10.86 -9.17
CA HIS A 117 -1.91 11.12 -10.25
C HIS A 117 -1.65 10.14 -11.39
N ILE A 118 -2.54 9.16 -11.55
CA ILE A 118 -2.42 8.17 -12.62
C ILE A 118 -3.72 8.14 -13.40
N GLY A 119 -3.75 8.77 -14.56
CA GLY A 119 -4.93 8.75 -15.42
C GLY A 119 -5.28 7.34 -15.89
N ALA A 120 -4.28 6.56 -16.28
CA ALA A 120 -4.50 5.24 -16.87
C ALA A 120 -5.00 4.18 -15.88
N LEU A 121 -4.75 4.35 -14.58
CA LEU A 121 -5.15 3.40 -13.55
C LEU A 121 -6.36 3.88 -12.75
N ALA A 122 -6.92 5.00 -13.09
CA ALA A 122 -8.08 5.55 -12.40
C ALA A 122 -9.39 4.83 -12.74
N THR A 123 -9.33 3.89 -13.61
CA THR A 123 -10.51 3.12 -14.05
C THR A 123 -10.75 1.91 -13.21
#